data_a6289af34d08ce29490118477ca2e181
#
_entry.id   a6289af34d08ce29490118477ca2e181
#
_cell.length_a   1.000
_cell.length_b   1.000
_cell.length_c   1.000
_cell.angle_alpha   90.00
_cell.angle_beta   90.00
_cell.angle_gamma   90.00
#
_symmetry.space_group_name_H-M   'P 1'
#
loop_
_entity.id
_entity.type
_entity.pdbx_description
1 polymer ?
#
loop_
_entity_poly.entity_id
_entity_poly.type
_entity_poly.pdbx_seq_one_letter_code
_entity_poly.pdbx_strand_id
1 'polypeptide(L)'
;SMSPDGDTITLSSLKGKKTKLIYFWASWCSFCEEENTDLVRIYKKYKSKGFEVYAVALDEDKEEWLSSINKYKLAWINVSDLQGWDSKYVNTYNVSATPTTYLLDKENRIVAKDLIGYELERELESILNYTGPVN
;
A
#
# COMPACT_ATOMS: atom_id res chain seq x y z
N SER A 1 -1.52 6.53 11.94
CA SER A 1 -1.91 5.17 12.34
C SER A 1 -0.75 4.38 12.90
N MET A 2 -1.07 3.33 13.60
CA MET A 2 -0.05 2.55 14.30
C MET A 2 0.41 1.36 13.47
N SER A 3 1.73 1.10 13.54
CA SER A 3 2.33 -0.13 13.03
C SER A 3 2.01 -1.32 13.94
N PRO A 4 2.31 -2.56 13.53
CA PRO A 4 2.14 -3.74 14.39
C PRO A 4 2.85 -3.62 15.74
N ASP A 5 3.95 -2.89 15.81
CA ASP A 5 4.73 -2.68 17.04
C ASP A 5 4.21 -1.51 17.89
N GLY A 6 3.14 -0.85 17.47
CA GLY A 6 2.54 0.25 18.19
C GLY A 6 3.13 1.63 17.90
N ASP A 7 4.07 1.71 16.96
CA ASP A 7 4.66 2.99 16.54
C ASP A 7 3.69 3.74 15.61
N THR A 8 3.65 5.07 15.75
CA THR A 8 2.88 5.90 14.85
C THR A 8 3.67 6.15 13.57
N ILE A 9 3.09 5.77 12.42
CA ILE A 9 3.70 5.98 11.11
C ILE A 9 2.75 6.82 10.26
N THR A 10 3.26 7.90 9.70
CA THR A 10 2.48 8.80 8.84
C THR A 10 2.97 8.71 7.39
N LEU A 11 2.06 9.00 6.46
CA LEU A 11 2.41 9.03 5.04
C LEU A 11 3.49 10.09 4.75
N SER A 12 3.48 11.21 5.48
CA SER A 12 4.47 12.27 5.30
C SER A 12 5.90 11.80 5.59
N SER A 13 6.07 10.74 6.39
CA SER A 13 7.40 10.19 6.67
C SER A 13 8.03 9.52 5.45
N LEU A 14 7.24 9.28 4.40
CA LEU A 14 7.69 8.65 3.16
C LEU A 14 8.09 9.65 2.08
N LYS A 15 8.13 10.94 2.41
CA LYS A 15 8.63 11.95 1.48
C LYS A 15 10.07 11.62 1.11
N GLY A 16 10.36 11.68 -0.20
CA GLY A 16 11.67 11.29 -0.71
C GLY A 16 11.67 9.95 -1.43
N LYS A 17 10.72 9.08 -1.18
CA LYS A 17 10.52 7.91 -2.05
C LYS A 17 10.00 8.39 -3.39
N LYS A 18 10.46 7.77 -4.49
CA LYS A 18 10.09 8.21 -5.84
C LYS A 18 8.62 8.01 -6.14
N THR A 19 8.04 6.91 -5.64
CA THR A 19 6.62 6.64 -5.76
C THR A 19 6.16 5.80 -4.60
N LYS A 20 4.90 5.96 -4.20
CA LYS A 20 4.31 5.23 -3.08
C LYS A 20 2.94 4.71 -3.48
N LEU A 21 2.59 3.56 -2.95
CA LEU A 21 1.25 3.00 -3.09
C LEU A 21 0.57 2.99 -1.74
N ILE A 22 -0.59 3.66 -1.63
CA ILE A 22 -1.47 3.46 -0.48
C ILE A 22 -2.35 2.28 -0.83
N TYR A 23 -2.30 1.23 -0.02
CA TYR A 23 -2.99 -0.02 -0.27
C TYR A 23 -3.97 -0.30 0.87
N PHE A 24 -5.26 -0.20 0.57
CA PHE A 24 -6.33 -0.52 1.52
C PHE A 24 -6.73 -1.97 1.36
N TRP A 25 -6.62 -2.73 2.44
CA TRP A 25 -6.87 -4.17 2.44
C TRP A 25 -7.40 -4.59 3.81
N ALA A 26 -7.67 -5.88 3.96
CA ALA A 26 -8.03 -6.46 5.26
C ALA A 26 -7.73 -7.94 5.26
N SER A 27 -7.49 -8.50 6.45
CA SER A 27 -7.25 -9.94 6.59
C SER A 27 -8.45 -10.78 6.17
N TRP A 28 -9.66 -10.23 6.34
CA TRP A 28 -10.91 -10.92 5.97
C TRP A 28 -11.31 -10.76 4.50
N CYS A 29 -10.52 -10.04 3.71
CA CYS A 29 -10.82 -9.76 2.31
C CYS A 29 -10.26 -10.86 1.41
N SER A 30 -11.13 -11.68 0.81
CA SER A 30 -10.68 -12.79 -0.04
C SER A 30 -9.98 -12.32 -1.31
N PHE A 31 -10.43 -11.22 -1.92
CA PHE A 31 -9.77 -10.65 -3.10
C PHE A 31 -8.38 -10.10 -2.79
N CYS A 32 -8.13 -9.74 -1.54
CA CYS A 32 -6.84 -9.22 -1.11
C CYS A 32 -5.77 -10.32 -1.02
N GLU A 33 -6.15 -11.58 -0.91
CA GLU A 33 -5.18 -12.69 -0.84
C GLU A 33 -4.31 -12.75 -2.10
N GLU A 34 -4.96 -12.73 -3.26
CA GLU A 34 -4.25 -12.75 -4.53
C GLU A 34 -3.44 -11.47 -4.75
N GLU A 35 -4.04 -10.33 -4.41
CA GLU A 35 -3.37 -9.05 -4.55
C GLU A 35 -2.14 -8.95 -3.64
N ASN A 36 -2.23 -9.44 -2.41
CA ASN A 36 -1.08 -9.49 -1.51
C ASN A 36 0.08 -10.25 -2.13
N THR A 37 -0.20 -11.40 -2.74
CA THR A 37 0.83 -12.23 -3.37
C THR A 37 1.50 -11.52 -4.54
N ASP A 38 0.71 -10.90 -5.41
CA ASP A 38 1.24 -10.12 -6.53
C ASP A 38 2.03 -8.91 -6.06
N LEU A 39 1.49 -8.19 -5.09
CA LEU A 39 2.11 -6.97 -4.61
C LEU A 39 3.44 -7.25 -3.89
N VAL A 40 3.54 -8.36 -3.17
CA VAL A 40 4.81 -8.77 -2.55
C VAL A 40 5.88 -8.95 -3.62
N ARG A 41 5.56 -9.60 -4.73
CA ARG A 41 6.47 -9.78 -5.86
C ARG A 41 6.91 -8.44 -6.45
N ILE A 42 5.96 -7.56 -6.69
CA ILE A 42 6.21 -6.22 -7.24
C ILE A 42 7.06 -5.39 -6.28
N TYR A 43 6.75 -5.44 -5.00
CA TYR A 43 7.49 -4.70 -3.97
C TYR A 43 8.96 -5.12 -3.93
N LYS A 44 9.23 -6.42 -3.95
CA LYS A 44 10.61 -6.93 -3.97
C LYS A 44 11.40 -6.43 -5.17
N LYS A 45 10.72 -6.31 -6.32
CA LYS A 45 11.36 -5.87 -7.57
C LYS A 45 11.70 -4.38 -7.56
N TYR A 46 10.84 -3.55 -6.99
CA TYR A 46 10.94 -2.10 -7.13
C TYR A 46 11.34 -1.34 -5.85
N LYS A 47 11.39 -2.01 -4.71
CA LYS A 47 11.75 -1.37 -3.44
C LYS A 47 13.08 -0.62 -3.52
N SER A 48 14.10 -1.26 -4.06
CA SER A 48 15.44 -0.65 -4.17
C SER A 48 15.49 0.50 -5.16
N LYS A 49 14.47 0.64 -6.00
CA LYS A 49 14.38 1.68 -7.02
C LYS A 49 13.60 2.91 -6.55
N GLY A 50 13.12 2.89 -5.31
CA GLY A 50 12.42 4.05 -4.72
C GLY A 50 10.91 3.86 -4.56
N PHE A 51 10.42 2.63 -4.62
CA PHE A 51 9.00 2.31 -4.41
C PHE A 51 8.75 1.91 -2.96
N GLU A 52 7.68 2.42 -2.38
CA GLU A 52 7.24 2.02 -1.04
C GLU A 52 5.74 1.75 -1.03
N VAL A 53 5.32 0.85 -0.17
CA VAL A 53 3.91 0.53 0.05
C VAL A 53 3.53 0.96 1.46
N TYR A 54 2.46 1.73 1.57
CA TYR A 54 1.83 2.13 2.82
C TYR A 54 0.49 1.43 2.88
N ALA A 55 0.46 0.29 3.55
CA ALA A 55 -0.71 -0.58 3.58
C ALA A 55 -1.56 -0.28 4.81
N VAL A 56 -2.81 0.12 4.58
CA VAL A 56 -3.77 0.44 5.63
C VAL A 56 -4.76 -0.72 5.73
N ALA A 57 -4.73 -1.44 6.85
CA ALA A 57 -5.64 -2.54 7.07
C ALA A 57 -6.94 -2.06 7.70
N LEU A 58 -8.07 -2.46 7.11
CA LEU A 58 -9.40 -2.18 7.64
C LEU A 58 -9.87 -3.29 8.58
N ASP A 59 -8.94 -3.84 9.33
CA ASP A 59 -9.21 -4.87 10.33
C ASP A 59 -9.75 -4.25 11.62
N GLU A 60 -10.46 -5.04 12.40
CA GLU A 60 -10.86 -4.69 13.76
C GLU A 60 -10.11 -5.53 14.79
N ASP A 61 -9.60 -6.70 14.40
CA ASP A 61 -8.90 -7.65 15.26
C ASP A 61 -7.41 -7.59 14.97
N LYS A 62 -6.64 -7.17 15.97
CA LYS A 62 -5.18 -7.03 15.83
C LYS A 62 -4.50 -8.38 15.55
N GLU A 63 -4.95 -9.44 16.20
CA GLU A 63 -4.33 -10.77 16.03
C GLU A 63 -4.50 -11.29 14.61
N GLU A 64 -5.69 -11.11 14.02
CA GLU A 64 -5.93 -11.51 12.63
C GLU A 64 -5.08 -10.69 11.66
N TRP A 65 -4.96 -9.39 11.92
CA TRP A 65 -4.10 -8.51 11.14
C TRP A 65 -2.64 -8.97 11.17
N LEU A 66 -2.09 -9.20 12.38
CA LEU A 66 -0.70 -9.66 12.55
C LEU A 66 -0.49 -11.04 11.91
N SER A 67 -1.46 -11.93 12.05
CA SER A 67 -1.40 -13.27 11.45
C SER A 67 -1.28 -13.20 9.92
N SER A 68 -2.07 -12.33 9.30
CA SER A 68 -2.03 -12.14 7.83
C SER A 68 -0.71 -11.53 7.38
N ILE A 69 -0.19 -10.52 8.10
CA ILE A 69 1.11 -9.93 7.79
C ILE A 69 2.18 -11.02 7.78
N ASN A 70 2.17 -11.89 8.78
CA ASN A 70 3.13 -12.98 8.88
C ASN A 70 2.93 -14.05 7.80
N LYS A 71 1.68 -14.43 7.57
CA LYS A 71 1.32 -15.46 6.58
C LYS A 71 1.78 -15.11 5.18
N TYR A 72 1.52 -13.88 4.75
CA TYR A 72 1.86 -13.42 3.39
C TYR A 72 3.21 -12.72 3.32
N LYS A 73 3.92 -12.59 4.44
CA LYS A 73 5.24 -11.93 4.52
C LYS A 73 5.19 -10.51 3.98
N LEU A 74 4.24 -9.72 4.50
CA LEU A 74 4.02 -8.35 4.07
C LEU A 74 5.06 -7.43 4.71
N ALA A 75 6.21 -7.30 4.05
CA ALA A 75 7.39 -6.62 4.60
C ALA A 75 7.37 -5.09 4.44
N TRP A 76 6.35 -4.56 3.78
CA TRP A 76 6.17 -3.12 3.61
C TRP A 76 5.64 -2.47 4.89
N ILE A 77 5.37 -1.16 4.82
CA ILE A 77 4.81 -0.43 5.97
C ILE A 77 3.35 -0.82 6.16
N ASN A 78 3.05 -1.39 7.31
CA ASN A 78 1.71 -1.82 7.69
C ASN A 78 1.18 -0.94 8.81
N VAL A 79 0.00 -0.37 8.61
CA VAL A 79 -0.68 0.44 9.62
C VAL A 79 -2.14 0.07 9.71
N SER A 80 -2.75 0.32 10.89
CA SER A 80 -4.19 0.18 11.08
C SER A 80 -4.60 0.97 12.31
N ASP A 81 -5.81 1.51 12.29
CA ASP A 81 -6.44 2.06 13.49
C ASP A 81 -7.41 1.07 14.13
N LEU A 82 -7.54 -0.13 13.55
CA LEU A 82 -8.39 -1.23 14.03
C LEU A 82 -9.87 -0.84 14.16
N GLN A 83 -10.33 0.08 13.35
CA GLN A 83 -11.70 0.56 13.37
C GLN A 83 -12.56 -0.01 12.22
N GLY A 84 -12.02 -0.91 11.42
CA GLY A 84 -12.73 -1.48 10.28
C GLY A 84 -13.22 -0.38 9.34
N TRP A 85 -14.48 -0.49 8.92
CA TRP A 85 -15.09 0.52 8.04
C TRP A 85 -15.34 1.86 8.73
N ASP A 86 -15.20 1.95 10.06
CA ASP A 86 -15.27 3.20 10.79
C ASP A 86 -13.93 3.93 10.83
N SER A 87 -12.92 3.41 10.17
CA SER A 87 -11.63 4.07 10.07
C SER A 87 -11.74 5.44 9.42
N LYS A 88 -11.00 6.41 9.96
CA LYS A 88 -10.94 7.77 9.39
C LYS A 88 -10.46 7.75 7.94
N TYR A 89 -9.68 6.76 7.55
CA TYR A 89 -9.15 6.66 6.19
C TYR A 89 -10.23 6.34 5.16
N VAL A 90 -11.29 5.65 5.58
CA VAL A 90 -12.40 5.29 4.69
C VAL A 90 -13.04 6.55 4.11
N ASN A 91 -13.31 7.55 4.94
CA ASN A 91 -13.89 8.81 4.48
C ASN A 91 -12.86 9.69 3.75
N THR A 92 -11.66 9.81 4.30
CA THR A 92 -10.62 10.66 3.74
C THR A 92 -10.26 10.25 2.31
N TYR A 93 -10.17 8.94 2.04
CA TYR A 93 -9.78 8.41 0.73
C TYR A 93 -10.95 7.85 -0.07
N ASN A 94 -12.18 8.02 0.43
CA ASN A 94 -13.39 7.55 -0.24
C ASN A 94 -13.31 6.07 -0.60
N VAL A 95 -12.96 5.24 0.39
CA VAL A 95 -12.82 3.79 0.20
C VAL A 95 -14.17 3.13 0.37
N SER A 96 -14.65 2.42 -0.64
CA SER A 96 -15.93 1.71 -0.62
C SER A 96 -15.79 0.20 -0.71
N ALA A 97 -14.61 -0.29 -1.03
CA ALA A 97 -14.32 -1.72 -1.16
C ALA A 97 -12.85 -1.99 -0.96
N THR A 98 -12.49 -3.24 -0.67
CA THR A 98 -11.09 -3.69 -0.64
C THR A 98 -10.88 -4.77 -1.69
N PRO A 99 -9.72 -4.81 -2.33
CA PRO A 99 -8.62 -3.87 -2.23
C PRO A 99 -8.91 -2.54 -2.97
N THR A 100 -8.35 -1.45 -2.45
CA THR A 100 -8.34 -0.14 -3.12
C THR A 100 -6.92 0.38 -3.06
N THR A 101 -6.41 0.92 -4.17
CA THR A 101 -5.05 1.45 -4.22
C THR A 101 -5.04 2.88 -4.76
N TYR A 102 -4.09 3.67 -4.25
CA TYR A 102 -3.78 5.00 -4.77
C TYR A 102 -2.27 5.07 -4.99
N LEU A 103 -1.87 5.34 -6.21
CA LEU A 103 -0.46 5.54 -6.55
C LEU A 103 -0.11 7.01 -6.40
N LEU A 104 0.96 7.30 -5.68
CA LEU A 104 1.40 8.66 -5.38
C LEU A 104 2.76 8.95 -6.02
N ASP A 105 2.96 10.20 -6.41
CA ASP A 105 4.27 10.68 -6.86
C ASP A 105 5.17 11.03 -5.66
N LYS A 106 6.33 11.61 -5.95
CA LYS A 106 7.33 11.98 -4.94
C LYS A 106 6.78 12.98 -3.92
N GLU A 107 5.88 13.87 -4.35
CA GLU A 107 5.27 14.90 -3.51
C GLU A 107 3.97 14.44 -2.85
N ASN A 108 3.68 13.13 -2.89
CA ASN A 108 2.46 12.53 -2.35
C ASN A 108 1.16 12.98 -3.03
N ARG A 109 1.26 13.37 -4.30
CA ARG A 109 0.06 13.64 -5.10
C ARG A 109 -0.43 12.34 -5.73
N ILE A 110 -1.76 12.17 -5.79
CA ILE A 110 -2.36 10.99 -6.40
C ILE A 110 -2.20 11.07 -7.92
N VAL A 111 -1.58 10.06 -8.51
CA VAL A 111 -1.40 9.99 -9.97
C VAL A 111 -2.22 8.88 -10.60
N ALA A 112 -2.68 7.90 -9.83
CA ALA A 112 -3.56 6.85 -10.34
C ALA A 112 -4.33 6.20 -9.20
N LYS A 113 -5.49 5.61 -9.52
CA LYS A 113 -6.33 4.88 -8.58
C LYS A 113 -6.61 3.48 -9.10
N ASP A 114 -6.63 2.52 -8.20
CA ASP A 114 -7.01 1.11 -8.45
C ASP A 114 -6.12 0.39 -9.46
N LEU A 115 -4.85 0.79 -9.55
CA LEU A 115 -3.86 0.01 -10.28
C LEU A 115 -3.41 -1.16 -9.41
N ILE A 116 -3.54 -2.36 -9.95
CA ILE A 116 -3.12 -3.60 -9.29
C ILE A 116 -2.48 -4.52 -10.33
N GLY A 117 -1.73 -5.52 -9.85
CA GLY A 117 -1.16 -6.55 -10.70
C GLY A 117 -0.31 -6.00 -11.84
N TYR A 118 -0.58 -6.49 -13.04
CA TYR A 118 0.19 -6.13 -14.24
C TYR A 118 0.12 -4.64 -14.58
N GLU A 119 -1.04 -4.01 -14.42
CA GLU A 119 -1.18 -2.57 -14.70
C GLU A 119 -0.33 -1.72 -13.76
N LEU A 120 -0.28 -2.09 -12.47
CA LEU A 120 0.59 -1.43 -11.51
C LEU A 120 2.06 -1.64 -11.89
N GLU A 121 2.44 -2.86 -12.24
CA GLU A 121 3.83 -3.17 -12.60
C GLU A 121 4.28 -2.37 -13.81
N ARG A 122 3.43 -2.24 -14.83
CA ARG A 122 3.73 -1.43 -16.01
C ARG A 122 3.96 0.03 -15.66
N GLU A 123 3.12 0.58 -14.80
CA GLU A 123 3.24 1.98 -14.38
C GLU A 123 4.55 2.21 -13.59
N LEU A 124 4.88 1.29 -12.70
CA LEU A 124 6.13 1.36 -11.94
C LEU A 124 7.35 1.25 -12.85
N GLU A 125 7.29 0.37 -13.83
CA GLU A 125 8.36 0.23 -14.82
C GLU A 125 8.59 1.56 -15.55
N SER A 126 7.51 2.20 -15.97
CA SER A 126 7.58 3.50 -16.65
C SER A 126 8.18 4.59 -15.76
N ILE A 127 7.75 4.66 -14.49
CA ILE A 127 8.18 5.71 -13.57
C ILE A 127 9.62 5.49 -13.09
N LEU A 128 9.98 4.25 -12.75
CA LEU A 128 11.20 3.95 -12.02
C LEU A 128 12.37 3.54 -12.89
N ASN A 129 12.10 3.01 -14.10
CA ASN A 129 13.14 2.58 -15.03
C ASN A 129 13.25 3.47 -16.26
N TYR A 130 12.58 4.62 -16.25
CA TYR A 130 12.66 5.56 -17.36
C TYR A 130 14.08 6.14 -17.47
N THR A 131 14.71 5.96 -18.62
CA THR A 131 16.06 6.44 -18.89
C THR A 131 16.13 7.42 -20.07
N GLY A 132 14.96 7.82 -20.59
CA GLY A 132 14.88 8.75 -21.71
C GLY A 132 15.14 10.20 -21.27
N PRO A 133 15.08 11.14 -22.24
CA PRO A 133 15.32 12.54 -21.92
C PRO A 133 14.27 13.09 -20.94
N VAL A 134 14.73 13.96 -20.06
CA VAL A 134 13.87 14.69 -19.12
C VAL A 134 13.40 15.97 -19.82
N ASN A 135 12.10 16.12 -19.93
CA ASN A 135 11.51 17.32 -20.54
C ASN A 135 11.17 18.36 -19.49
#